data_4eec899d1383c153b110c54bf5d9a1f5
#
_entry.id   4eec899d1383c153b110c54bf5d9a1f5
#
_cell.length_a   1.000
_cell.length_b   1.000
_cell.length_c   1.000
_cell.angle_alpha   90.00
_cell.angle_beta   90.00
_cell.angle_gamma   90.00
#
_symmetry.space_group_name_H-M   'P 1'
#
loop_
_entity.id
_entity.type
_entity.pdbx_description
1 polymer ?
#
loop_
_entity_poly.entity_id
_entity_poly.type
_entity_poly.pdbx_seq_one_letter_code
_entity_poly.pdbx_strand_id
1 'polypeptide(L)'
;SKYLQSHLDCFYIAVREALKTGKPVLVCGSPCQMAAMKRFLRKPYENLMGVDYICRGIASPLYFKQFINSLEQKHHSTVVYYKAKSKELGWRTLSTRVEFANKDVDYILGKENPWLSMQYKIPEVCRPSCFDCPFKGFPRTSDLTIGDLWSSPGSIPKELDSDIGTSV
;
A
#
# COMPACT_ATOMS: atom_id res chain seq x y z
N SER A 1 0.33 8.73 0.82
CA SER A 1 0.03 8.20 -0.51
C SER A 1 0.28 6.71 -0.57
N LYS A 2 -0.54 5.95 -1.30
CA LYS A 2 -0.32 4.51 -1.54
C LYS A 2 0.99 4.30 -2.31
N TYR A 3 1.74 3.26 -1.97
CA TYR A 3 3.06 2.88 -2.50
C TYR A 3 4.25 3.70 -2.01
N LEU A 4 4.05 4.67 -1.14
CA LEU A 4 5.13 5.27 -0.35
C LEU A 4 5.25 4.57 1.00
N GLN A 5 6.46 4.48 1.51
CA GLN A 5 6.70 3.91 2.83
C GLN A 5 6.18 4.86 3.90
N SER A 6 5.45 4.31 4.88
CA SER A 6 5.09 5.03 6.10
C SER A 6 6.33 5.28 6.97
N HIS A 7 6.34 6.40 7.67
CA HIS A 7 7.30 6.65 8.73
C HIS A 7 6.98 5.75 9.92
N LEU A 8 7.99 5.17 10.52
CA LEU A 8 7.84 4.26 11.67
C LEU A 8 8.24 4.90 12.99
N ASP A 9 9.08 5.93 12.95
CA ASP A 9 9.57 6.69 14.13
C ASP A 9 9.60 5.83 15.42
N CYS A 10 8.77 6.15 16.41
CA CYS A 10 8.65 5.42 17.67
C CYS A 10 7.69 4.22 17.61
N PHE A 11 7.19 3.82 16.42
CA PHE A 11 6.12 2.83 16.30
C PHE A 11 6.45 1.49 16.99
N TYR A 12 7.64 0.95 16.78
CA TYR A 12 8.01 -0.34 17.42
C TYR A 12 8.16 -0.23 18.93
N ILE A 13 8.55 0.93 19.43
CA ILE A 13 8.57 1.21 20.88
C ILE A 13 7.14 1.22 21.42
N ALA A 14 6.22 1.92 20.75
CA ALA A 14 4.80 1.96 21.14
C ALA A 14 4.17 0.56 21.13
N VAL A 15 4.45 -0.26 20.12
CA VAL A 15 4.00 -1.66 20.08
C VAL A 15 4.52 -2.44 21.30
N ARG A 16 5.81 -2.32 21.61
CA ARG A 16 6.40 -3.01 22.77
C ARG A 16 5.75 -2.57 24.09
N GLU A 17 5.48 -1.30 24.27
CA GLU A 17 4.82 -0.80 25.47
C GLU A 17 3.35 -1.26 25.54
N ALA A 18 2.63 -1.28 24.43
CA ALA A 18 1.27 -1.82 24.37
C ALA A 18 1.23 -3.32 24.74
N LEU A 19 2.17 -4.11 24.25
CA LEU A 19 2.27 -5.54 24.58
C LEU A 19 2.47 -5.83 26.06
N LYS A 20 3.17 -4.94 26.80
CA LYS A 20 3.37 -5.07 28.24
C LYS A 20 2.07 -4.96 29.04
N THR A 21 1.03 -4.37 28.48
CA THR A 21 -0.29 -4.26 29.16
C THR A 21 -1.05 -5.57 29.24
N GLY A 22 -0.60 -6.61 28.54
CA GLY A 22 -1.29 -7.90 28.42
C GLY A 22 -2.53 -7.90 27.53
N LYS A 23 -2.96 -6.73 27.01
CA LYS A 23 -4.09 -6.63 26.07
C LYS A 23 -3.70 -7.13 24.69
N PRO A 24 -4.66 -7.68 23.91
CA PRO A 24 -4.40 -8.04 22.51
C PRO A 24 -3.94 -6.83 21.70
N VAL A 25 -2.87 -7.00 20.91
CA VAL A 25 -2.28 -5.98 20.05
C VAL A 25 -2.27 -6.49 18.61
N LEU A 26 -2.98 -5.80 17.71
CA LEU A 26 -2.97 -6.06 16.28
C LEU A 26 -2.05 -5.05 15.58
N VAL A 27 -1.11 -5.55 14.81
CA VAL A 27 -0.18 -4.72 14.03
C VAL A 27 -0.27 -5.08 12.56
N CYS A 28 -0.46 -4.08 11.70
CA CYS A 28 -0.45 -4.25 10.26
C CYS A 28 0.71 -3.46 9.63
N GLY A 29 1.42 -4.09 8.68
CA GLY A 29 2.53 -3.43 7.98
C GLY A 29 2.99 -4.20 6.76
N SER A 30 3.98 -3.65 6.04
CA SER A 30 4.63 -4.42 4.97
C SER A 30 5.41 -5.60 5.55
N PRO A 31 5.63 -6.69 4.78
CA PRO A 31 6.34 -7.87 5.30
C PRO A 31 7.70 -7.55 5.92
N CYS A 32 8.47 -6.66 5.31
CA CYS A 32 9.77 -6.26 5.84
C CYS A 32 9.66 -5.43 7.14
N GLN A 33 8.60 -4.61 7.29
CA GLN A 33 8.33 -3.88 8.53
C GLN A 33 7.92 -4.84 9.65
N MET A 34 7.11 -5.86 9.33
CA MET A 34 6.71 -6.89 10.29
C MET A 34 7.91 -7.73 10.74
N ALA A 35 8.79 -8.13 9.82
CA ALA A 35 10.03 -8.83 10.14
C ALA A 35 10.95 -7.98 11.04
N ALA A 36 11.11 -6.68 10.71
CA ALA A 36 11.90 -5.76 11.52
C ALA A 36 11.31 -5.58 12.94
N MET A 37 9.97 -5.48 13.05
CA MET A 37 9.29 -5.40 14.34
C MET A 37 9.54 -6.65 15.20
N LYS A 38 9.34 -7.84 14.64
CA LYS A 38 9.61 -9.11 15.37
C LYS A 38 11.07 -9.17 15.84
N ARG A 39 12.01 -8.73 15.01
CA ARG A 39 13.43 -8.66 15.36
C ARG A 39 13.72 -7.63 16.46
N PHE A 40 13.05 -6.47 16.45
CA PHE A 40 13.12 -5.46 17.50
C PHE A 40 12.59 -5.97 18.84
N LEU A 41 11.49 -6.73 18.84
CA LEU A 41 10.85 -7.27 20.03
C LEU A 41 11.69 -8.39 20.69
N ARG A 42 12.54 -9.09 19.93
CA ARG A 42 13.50 -10.12 20.36
C ARG A 42 12.91 -11.39 21.00
N LYS A 43 11.62 -11.44 21.23
CA LYS A 43 10.89 -12.61 21.78
C LYS A 43 9.48 -12.67 21.20
N PRO A 44 8.83 -13.84 21.19
CA PRO A 44 7.42 -13.96 20.88
C PRO A 44 6.56 -13.34 21.98
N TYR A 45 5.35 -12.91 21.59
CA TYR A 45 4.32 -12.41 22.50
C TYR A 45 2.99 -13.05 22.10
N GLU A 46 2.33 -13.73 23.05
CA GLU A 46 1.05 -14.42 22.80
C GLU A 46 -0.10 -13.45 22.48
N ASN A 47 0.00 -12.21 22.98
CA ASN A 47 -0.98 -11.16 22.75
C ASN A 47 -0.68 -10.29 21.52
N LEU A 48 0.27 -10.68 20.64
CA LEU A 48 0.58 -10.00 19.39
C LEU A 48 0.01 -10.76 18.20
N MET A 49 -0.81 -10.10 17.39
CA MET A 49 -1.21 -10.57 16.07
C MET A 49 -0.63 -9.66 14.98
N GLY A 50 0.17 -10.23 14.11
CA GLY A 50 0.79 -9.55 12.98
C GLY A 50 0.04 -9.78 11.68
N VAL A 51 -0.29 -8.72 10.98
CA VAL A 51 -0.89 -8.78 9.64
C VAL A 51 0.03 -8.12 8.64
N ASP A 52 0.36 -8.82 7.56
CA ASP A 52 1.03 -8.18 6.43
C ASP A 52 0.17 -8.21 5.17
N TYR A 53 0.63 -7.57 4.12
CA TYR A 53 -0.05 -7.53 2.83
C TYR A 53 0.88 -7.94 1.70
N ILE A 54 0.28 -8.36 0.58
CA ILE A 54 1.02 -8.64 -0.66
C ILE A 54 1.71 -7.34 -1.11
N CYS A 55 3.05 -7.30 -1.00
CA CYS A 55 3.85 -6.13 -1.28
C CYS A 55 4.71 -6.34 -2.53
N ARG A 56 4.63 -5.43 -3.50
CA ARG A 56 5.46 -5.46 -4.71
C ARG A 56 6.73 -4.62 -4.61
N GLY A 57 6.78 -3.69 -3.69
CA GLY A 57 7.91 -2.77 -3.49
C GLY A 57 7.44 -1.38 -3.09
N ILE A 58 8.39 -0.55 -2.75
CA ILE A 58 8.19 0.83 -2.32
C ILE A 58 8.81 1.75 -3.36
N ALA A 59 8.01 2.66 -3.89
CA ALA A 59 8.45 3.62 -4.88
C ALA A 59 9.25 4.78 -4.28
N SER A 60 10.06 5.42 -5.12
CA SER A 60 10.81 6.62 -4.77
C SER A 60 9.88 7.79 -4.42
N PRO A 61 10.08 8.46 -3.26
CA PRO A 61 9.35 9.69 -2.94
C PRO A 61 9.60 10.81 -3.96
N LEU A 62 10.80 10.85 -4.53
CA LEU A 62 11.16 11.84 -5.56
C LEU A 62 10.32 11.64 -6.82
N TYR A 63 10.13 10.39 -7.25
CA TYR A 63 9.28 10.09 -8.40
C TYR A 63 7.82 10.51 -8.16
N PHE A 64 7.31 10.26 -6.95
CA PHE A 64 5.97 10.74 -6.58
C PHE A 64 5.85 12.26 -6.63
N LYS A 65 6.85 12.97 -6.09
CA LYS A 65 6.90 14.43 -6.13
C LYS A 65 6.91 14.96 -7.57
N GLN A 66 7.72 14.37 -8.44
CA GLN A 66 7.75 14.74 -9.86
C GLN A 66 6.41 14.48 -10.55
N PHE A 67 5.76 13.36 -10.24
CA PHE A 67 4.44 13.06 -10.76
C PHE A 67 3.39 14.09 -10.30
N ILE A 68 3.36 14.47 -9.03
CA ILE A 68 2.46 15.52 -8.53
C ILE A 68 2.77 16.85 -9.22
N ASN A 69 4.04 17.25 -9.30
CA ASN A 69 4.42 18.50 -9.98
C ASN A 69 3.95 18.53 -11.45
N SER A 70 4.01 17.39 -12.15
CA SER A 70 3.52 17.32 -13.55
C SER A 70 2.01 17.56 -13.67
N LEU A 71 1.24 17.09 -12.69
CA LEU A 71 -0.20 17.33 -12.62
C LEU A 71 -0.50 18.81 -12.32
N GLU A 72 0.23 19.41 -11.38
CA GLU A 72 0.07 20.82 -11.02
C GLU A 72 0.42 21.74 -12.19
N GLN A 73 1.45 21.42 -12.95
CA GLN A 73 1.81 22.14 -14.19
C GLN A 73 0.71 22.01 -15.25
N LYS A 74 0.19 20.80 -15.47
CA LYS A 74 -0.88 20.55 -16.45
C LYS A 74 -2.16 21.32 -16.14
N HIS A 75 -2.54 21.40 -14.85
CA HIS A 75 -3.78 22.03 -14.40
C HIS A 75 -3.60 23.49 -13.94
N HIS A 76 -2.36 24.02 -13.99
CA HIS A 76 -2.02 25.35 -13.47
C HIS A 76 -2.56 25.60 -12.06
N SER A 77 -2.57 24.55 -11.21
CA SER A 77 -3.16 24.58 -9.86
C SER A 77 -2.53 23.54 -8.97
N THR A 78 -2.44 23.85 -7.66
CA THR A 78 -1.87 22.95 -6.65
C THR A 78 -2.80 21.78 -6.37
N VAL A 79 -2.25 20.57 -6.22
CA VAL A 79 -2.96 19.37 -5.80
C VAL A 79 -3.29 19.47 -4.30
N VAL A 80 -4.57 19.45 -3.96
CA VAL A 80 -5.05 19.50 -2.57
C VAL A 80 -5.52 18.14 -2.05
N TYR A 81 -5.91 17.24 -2.95
CA TYR A 81 -6.30 15.88 -2.59
C TYR A 81 -5.82 14.87 -3.64
N TYR A 82 -5.37 13.71 -3.15
CA TYR A 82 -4.89 12.62 -4.00
C TYR A 82 -5.30 11.25 -3.45
N LYS A 83 -6.04 10.46 -4.23
CA LYS A 83 -6.48 9.10 -3.92
C LYS A 83 -6.04 8.14 -5.02
N ALA A 84 -4.94 7.41 -4.77
CA ALA A 84 -4.27 6.56 -5.75
C ALA A 84 -5.16 5.47 -6.38
N LYS A 85 -6.09 4.91 -5.61
CA LYS A 85 -7.07 3.91 -6.06
C LYS A 85 -8.46 4.38 -5.64
N SER A 86 -9.09 5.20 -6.47
CA SER A 86 -10.49 5.56 -6.32
C SER A 86 -11.37 4.42 -6.84
N LYS A 87 -12.43 4.11 -6.09
CA LYS A 87 -13.44 3.13 -6.47
C LYS A 87 -14.71 3.78 -7.02
N GLU A 88 -14.68 5.10 -7.23
CA GLU A 88 -15.84 5.88 -7.69
C GLU A 88 -16.27 5.50 -9.12
N LEU A 89 -15.32 5.01 -9.92
CA LEU A 89 -15.57 4.47 -11.26
C LEU A 89 -15.63 2.93 -11.27
N GLY A 90 -15.83 2.32 -10.11
CA GLY A 90 -15.83 0.87 -9.92
C GLY A 90 -14.45 0.29 -9.58
N TRP A 91 -14.47 -0.88 -8.93
CA TRP A 91 -13.25 -1.60 -8.54
C TRP A 91 -12.37 -2.01 -9.71
N ARG A 92 -13.01 -2.49 -10.79
CA ARG A 92 -12.31 -3.00 -11.97
C ARG A 92 -11.78 -1.89 -12.87
N THR A 93 -12.34 -0.68 -12.74
CA THR A 93 -11.85 0.53 -13.40
C THR A 93 -10.86 1.22 -12.48
N LEU A 94 -9.63 0.70 -12.44
CA LEU A 94 -8.58 1.28 -11.61
C LEU A 94 -8.38 2.76 -11.98
N SER A 95 -8.75 3.68 -11.09
CA SER A 95 -8.63 5.11 -11.31
C SER A 95 -7.95 5.81 -10.12
N THR A 96 -7.33 6.94 -10.40
CA THR A 96 -6.79 7.87 -9.41
C THR A 96 -7.62 9.14 -9.45
N ARG A 97 -8.16 9.55 -8.30
CA ARG A 97 -8.81 10.86 -8.16
C ARG A 97 -7.82 11.89 -7.64
N VAL A 98 -7.77 13.04 -8.30
CA VAL A 98 -6.95 14.18 -7.93
C VAL A 98 -7.84 15.42 -7.88
N GLU A 99 -7.74 16.22 -6.81
CA GLU A 99 -8.45 17.49 -6.68
C GLU A 99 -7.44 18.63 -6.58
N PHE A 100 -7.76 19.74 -7.21
CA PHE A 100 -6.91 20.92 -7.30
C PHE A 100 -7.50 22.12 -6.54
N ALA A 101 -6.65 23.07 -6.16
CA ALA A 101 -7.06 24.27 -5.43
C ALA A 101 -8.05 25.15 -6.21
N ASN A 102 -7.99 25.11 -7.56
CA ASN A 102 -8.96 25.78 -8.43
C ASN A 102 -10.32 25.05 -8.53
N LYS A 103 -10.54 23.97 -7.74
CA LYS A 103 -11.72 23.11 -7.70
C LYS A 103 -11.85 22.13 -8.87
N ASP A 104 -10.89 22.06 -9.76
CA ASP A 104 -10.85 21.00 -10.77
C ASP A 104 -10.70 19.63 -10.11
N VAL A 105 -11.33 18.61 -10.72
CA VAL A 105 -11.20 17.21 -10.34
C VAL A 105 -10.82 16.40 -11.57
N ASP A 106 -9.73 15.63 -11.48
CA ASP A 106 -9.28 14.74 -12.55
C ASP A 106 -9.33 13.27 -12.10
N TYR A 107 -9.75 12.39 -13.02
CA TYR A 107 -9.76 10.94 -12.84
C TYR A 107 -8.80 10.31 -13.85
N ILE A 108 -7.63 9.92 -13.39
CA ILE A 108 -6.59 9.32 -14.23
C ILE A 108 -6.76 7.80 -14.21
N LEU A 109 -7.05 7.20 -15.36
CA LEU A 109 -7.22 5.74 -15.46
C LEU A 109 -5.90 5.01 -15.22
N GLY A 110 -5.97 3.83 -14.63
CA GLY A 110 -4.79 3.10 -14.17
C GLY A 110 -3.76 2.81 -15.27
N LYS A 111 -4.19 2.59 -16.51
CA LYS A 111 -3.30 2.38 -17.66
C LYS A 111 -2.54 3.64 -18.07
N GLU A 112 -3.12 4.81 -17.86
CA GLU A 112 -2.60 6.12 -18.21
C GLU A 112 -1.86 6.79 -17.05
N ASN A 113 -2.01 6.24 -15.84
CA ASN A 113 -1.40 6.78 -14.64
C ASN A 113 0.05 6.29 -14.50
N PRO A 114 1.07 7.15 -14.72
CA PRO A 114 2.47 6.75 -14.62
C PRO A 114 2.84 6.29 -13.20
N TRP A 115 2.23 6.87 -12.16
CA TRP A 115 2.46 6.46 -10.77
C TRP A 115 1.95 5.05 -10.47
N LEU A 116 0.76 4.66 -10.96
CA LEU A 116 0.23 3.32 -10.74
C LEU A 116 0.90 2.27 -11.63
N SER A 117 1.27 2.66 -12.85
CA SER A 117 1.87 1.74 -13.83
C SER A 117 3.37 1.49 -13.61
N MET A 118 4.06 2.37 -12.87
CA MET A 118 5.51 2.29 -12.68
C MET A 118 5.98 0.95 -12.11
N GLN A 119 5.26 0.38 -11.14
CA GLN A 119 5.64 -0.89 -10.50
C GLN A 119 5.64 -2.09 -11.45
N TYR A 120 5.01 -1.94 -12.62
CA TYR A 120 4.94 -2.97 -13.65
C TYR A 120 5.84 -2.65 -14.84
N LYS A 121 5.99 -1.36 -15.17
CA LYS A 121 6.69 -0.89 -16.37
C LYS A 121 8.12 -0.45 -16.09
N ILE A 122 8.38 0.13 -14.91
CA ILE A 122 9.66 0.73 -14.56
C ILE A 122 10.01 0.31 -13.12
N PRO A 123 10.38 -0.96 -12.90
CA PRO A 123 10.69 -1.44 -11.55
C PRO A 123 11.84 -0.67 -10.89
N GLU A 124 12.73 -0.05 -11.68
CA GLU A 124 13.87 0.73 -11.21
C GLU A 124 13.51 1.96 -10.38
N VAL A 125 12.25 2.44 -10.44
CA VAL A 125 11.76 3.50 -9.54
C VAL A 125 11.51 3.02 -8.12
N CYS A 126 11.52 1.70 -7.89
CA CYS A 126 11.40 1.13 -6.57
C CYS A 126 12.75 1.14 -5.84
N ARG A 127 12.67 1.06 -4.50
CA ARG A 127 13.86 0.92 -3.66
C ARG A 127 14.68 -0.31 -4.09
N PRO A 128 16.03 -0.21 -4.25
CA PRO A 128 16.85 -1.34 -4.67
C PRO A 128 16.65 -2.62 -3.86
N SER A 129 16.57 -2.50 -2.52
CA SER A 129 16.32 -3.64 -1.63
C SER A 129 14.95 -4.32 -1.82
N CYS A 130 14.04 -3.74 -2.61
CA CYS A 130 12.77 -4.37 -2.94
C CYS A 130 12.87 -5.34 -4.11
N PHE A 131 13.94 -5.31 -4.91
CA PHE A 131 14.13 -6.24 -6.02
C PHE A 131 14.37 -7.66 -5.52
N ASP A 132 15.31 -7.80 -4.60
CA ASP A 132 15.67 -9.07 -3.97
C ASP A 132 15.20 -9.09 -2.51
N CYS A 133 13.90 -8.87 -2.30
CA CYS A 133 13.33 -8.78 -0.96
C CYS A 133 13.05 -10.18 -0.39
N PRO A 134 13.72 -10.60 0.68
CA PRO A 134 13.55 -11.93 1.27
C PRO A 134 12.18 -12.12 1.95
N PHE A 135 11.40 -11.04 2.08
CA PHE A 135 10.11 -11.06 2.79
C PHE A 135 8.90 -11.14 1.84
N LYS A 136 9.10 -11.18 0.52
CA LYS A 136 7.98 -11.27 -0.45
C LYS A 136 7.40 -12.68 -0.59
N GLY A 137 8.24 -13.69 -0.37
CA GLY A 137 7.90 -15.10 -0.55
C GLY A 137 7.28 -15.77 0.67
N PHE A 138 7.23 -17.09 0.64
CA PHE A 138 6.84 -17.95 1.75
C PHE A 138 8.09 -18.63 2.33
N PRO A 139 8.08 -18.94 3.65
CA PRO A 139 7.01 -18.66 4.62
C PRO A 139 6.89 -17.17 4.95
N ARG A 140 5.67 -16.73 5.26
CA ARG A 140 5.42 -15.36 5.69
C ARG A 140 5.88 -15.13 7.13
N THR A 141 6.27 -13.90 7.45
CA THR A 141 6.70 -13.53 8.80
C THR A 141 5.54 -13.13 9.72
N SER A 142 4.39 -12.83 9.16
CA SER A 142 3.17 -12.44 9.89
C SER A 142 2.22 -13.62 10.10
N ASP A 143 1.27 -13.47 11.01
CA ASP A 143 0.29 -14.50 11.33
C ASP A 143 -0.81 -14.57 10.26
N LEU A 144 -1.09 -13.44 9.62
CA LEU A 144 -2.04 -13.32 8.52
C LEU A 144 -1.46 -12.45 7.39
N THR A 145 -1.71 -12.84 6.15
CA THR A 145 -1.41 -12.02 4.97
C THR A 145 -2.69 -11.68 4.23
N ILE A 146 -2.87 -10.42 3.89
CA ILE A 146 -4.01 -9.93 3.12
C ILE A 146 -3.59 -9.39 1.75
N GLY A 147 -4.49 -9.43 0.78
CA GLY A 147 -4.23 -8.90 -0.55
C GLY A 147 -5.49 -8.60 -1.32
N ASP A 148 -5.37 -7.76 -2.35
CA ASP A 148 -6.43 -7.52 -3.31
C ASP A 148 -6.61 -8.77 -4.19
N LEU A 149 -7.81 -9.33 -4.29
CA LEU A 149 -8.10 -10.45 -5.18
C LEU A 149 -8.38 -9.96 -6.61
N TRP A 150 -7.36 -9.97 -7.43
CA TRP A 150 -7.44 -9.68 -8.87
C TRP A 150 -7.69 -10.95 -9.68
N SER A 151 -8.84 -11.57 -9.47
CA SER A 151 -9.21 -12.79 -10.18
C SER A 151 -9.85 -12.50 -11.55
N SER A 152 -9.80 -13.48 -12.44
CA SER A 152 -10.59 -13.45 -13.67
C SER A 152 -12.08 -13.49 -13.34
N PRO A 153 -12.97 -12.86 -14.14
CA PRO A 153 -14.39 -12.97 -13.96
C PRO A 153 -14.83 -14.44 -13.88
N GLY A 154 -15.65 -14.78 -12.88
CA GLY A 154 -16.15 -16.13 -12.65
C GLY A 154 -15.24 -17.07 -11.85
N SER A 155 -14.04 -16.65 -11.43
CA SER A 155 -13.14 -17.46 -10.59
C SER A 155 -13.41 -17.34 -9.09
N ILE A 156 -14.34 -16.48 -8.69
CA ILE A 156 -14.83 -16.35 -7.31
C ILE A 156 -16.35 -16.49 -7.30
N PRO A 157 -16.95 -16.97 -6.20
CA PRO A 157 -18.39 -16.99 -6.03
C PRO A 157 -18.99 -15.59 -6.28
N LYS A 158 -20.14 -15.54 -6.96
CA LYS A 158 -20.78 -14.26 -7.32
C LYS A 158 -21.12 -13.39 -6.12
N GLU A 159 -21.48 -14.01 -5.01
CA GLU A 159 -21.78 -13.35 -3.73
C GLU A 159 -20.58 -12.67 -3.10
N LEU A 160 -19.36 -13.09 -3.45
CA LEU A 160 -18.09 -12.49 -3.01
C LEU A 160 -17.49 -11.55 -4.05
N ASP A 161 -17.99 -11.57 -5.29
CA ASP A 161 -17.52 -10.68 -6.35
C ASP A 161 -18.26 -9.34 -6.28
N SER A 162 -17.59 -8.33 -5.80
CA SER A 162 -18.15 -7.00 -5.59
C SER A 162 -17.35 -5.93 -6.33
N ASP A 163 -18.07 -4.95 -6.87
CA ASP A 163 -17.44 -3.76 -7.48
C ASP A 163 -16.81 -2.81 -6.46
N ILE A 164 -16.99 -3.09 -5.15
CA ILE A 164 -16.28 -2.43 -4.05
C ILE A 164 -14.87 -3.04 -3.86
N GLY A 165 -14.62 -4.22 -4.44
CA GLY A 165 -13.39 -5.00 -4.36
C GLY A 165 -13.49 -6.16 -3.38
N THR A 166 -12.73 -7.21 -3.67
CA THR A 166 -12.63 -8.41 -2.84
C THR A 166 -11.19 -8.56 -2.33
N SER A 167 -11.06 -8.92 -1.07
CA SER A 167 -9.77 -9.20 -0.42
C SER A 167 -9.66 -10.67 -0.03
N VAL A 168 -8.45 -11.19 -0.04
CA VAL A 168 -8.07 -12.54 0.42
C VAL A 168 -6.99 -12.43 1.47
#